data_aed0e8c32a8248348942d9e0b449f5b0
#
_entry.id   aed0e8c32a8248348942d9e0b449f5b0
#
_cell.length_a   1.000
_cell.length_b   1.000
_cell.length_c   1.000
_cell.angle_alpha   90.00
_cell.angle_beta   90.00
_cell.angle_gamma   90.00
#
_symmetry.space_group_name_H-M   'P 1'
#
loop_
_entity.id
_entity.type
_entity.pdbx_description
1 polymer ?
#
loop_
_entity_poly.entity_id
_entity_poly.type
_entity_poly.pdbx_seq_one_letter_code
_entity_poly.pdbx_strand_id
1 'polypeptide(L)'
;IGLKIDESPNTLNVLCAHTGYRRLAGSPVHMREWLVDDEKISIKDKVTGIFSCATSRLILHADVMIRKVDAQTFILVAPNNITLTLRVVCGAATVVGWQHTTIFGRLTDTSCIEIDLVNGECSVEII
;
A
#
# COMPACT_ATOMS: atom_id res chain seq x y z
N ILE A 1 8.90 17.04 4.90
CA ILE A 1 9.06 15.59 5.13
C ILE A 1 9.13 15.37 6.63
N GLY A 2 8.22 14.59 7.15
CA GLY A 2 8.22 14.16 8.54
C GLY A 2 8.42 12.64 8.61
N LEU A 3 9.29 12.20 9.49
CA LEU A 3 9.50 10.78 9.80
C LEU A 3 9.45 10.62 11.31
N LYS A 4 8.60 9.71 11.77
CA LYS A 4 8.53 9.31 13.17
C LYS A 4 8.56 7.80 13.25
N ILE A 5 9.42 7.27 14.12
CA ILE A 5 9.57 5.84 14.36
C ILE A 5 9.42 5.60 15.85
N ASP A 6 8.46 4.77 16.23
CA ASP A 6 8.25 4.31 17.59
C ASP A 6 8.37 2.79 17.60
N GLU A 7 9.30 2.28 18.41
CA GLU A 7 9.59 0.86 18.53
C GLU A 7 9.39 0.38 19.97
N SER A 8 8.73 -0.76 20.09
CA SER A 8 8.60 -1.50 21.34
C SER A 8 8.95 -2.97 21.10
N PRO A 9 9.09 -3.85 22.14
CA PRO A 9 9.52 -5.24 21.92
C PRO A 9 8.69 -6.03 20.89
N ASN A 10 7.40 -5.72 20.76
CA ASN A 10 6.48 -6.48 19.90
C ASN A 10 5.78 -5.63 18.83
N THR A 11 6.09 -4.35 18.74
CA THR A 11 5.44 -3.46 17.76
C THR A 11 6.43 -2.47 17.18
N LEU A 12 6.23 -2.15 15.91
CA LEU A 12 6.94 -1.09 15.21
C LEU A 12 5.89 -0.19 14.54
N ASN A 13 5.94 1.10 14.85
CA ASN A 13 5.13 2.12 14.18
C ASN A 13 6.06 3.07 13.42
N VAL A 14 5.82 3.22 12.13
CA VAL A 14 6.54 4.16 11.27
C VAL A 14 5.54 5.08 10.62
N LEU A 15 5.66 6.36 10.87
CA LEU A 15 4.87 7.41 10.24
C LEU A 15 5.78 8.27 9.36
N CYS A 16 5.44 8.40 8.09
CA CYS A 16 6.17 9.22 7.13
C CYS A 16 5.20 10.13 6.37
N ALA A 17 5.57 11.39 6.25
CA ALA A 17 4.84 12.35 5.45
C ALA A 17 5.78 13.04 4.47
N HIS A 18 5.29 13.35 3.27
CA HIS A 18 6.05 14.10 2.28
C HIS A 18 5.21 15.17 1.60
N THR A 19 5.87 16.20 1.14
CA THR A 19 5.28 17.38 0.51
C THR A 19 5.50 17.43 -1.00
N GLY A 20 5.86 16.29 -1.61
CA GLY A 20 6.16 16.19 -3.04
C GLY A 20 5.03 16.64 -3.97
N TYR A 21 3.79 16.58 -3.48
CA TYR A 21 2.62 17.02 -4.23
C TYR A 21 2.20 18.46 -3.98
N ARG A 22 2.88 19.20 -3.10
CA ARG A 22 2.55 20.61 -2.82
C ARG A 22 2.62 21.52 -4.04
N ARG A 23 3.37 21.14 -5.05
CA ARG A 23 3.43 21.85 -6.34
C ARG A 23 2.12 21.78 -7.14
N LEU A 24 1.24 20.83 -6.82
CA LEU A 24 -0.08 20.72 -7.44
C LEU A 24 -1.04 21.73 -6.82
N ALA A 25 -2.06 22.12 -7.61
CA ALA A 25 -3.14 22.94 -7.10
C ALA A 25 -3.81 22.24 -5.90
N GLY A 26 -4.08 23.01 -4.83
CA GLY A 26 -4.62 22.46 -3.58
C GLY A 26 -3.57 21.96 -2.58
N SER A 27 -2.28 21.96 -2.96
CA SER A 27 -1.14 21.63 -2.10
C SER A 27 -1.31 20.33 -1.30
N PRO A 28 -1.65 19.21 -1.93
CA PRO A 28 -1.87 17.97 -1.20
C PRO A 28 -0.59 17.47 -0.51
N VAL A 29 -0.77 16.89 0.67
CA VAL A 29 0.29 16.24 1.45
C VAL A 29 -0.11 14.79 1.67
N HIS A 30 0.80 13.87 1.36
CA HIS A 30 0.62 12.43 1.58
C HIS A 30 1.32 12.01 2.87
N MET A 31 0.62 11.22 3.65
CA MET A 31 1.11 10.63 4.89
C MET A 31 0.86 9.12 4.83
N ARG A 32 1.86 8.32 5.20
CA ARG A 32 1.73 6.87 5.32
C ARG A 32 2.21 6.39 6.68
N GLU A 33 1.41 5.55 7.28
CA GLU A 33 1.71 4.88 8.55
C GLU A 33 1.80 3.37 8.33
N TRP A 34 2.86 2.75 8.86
CA TRP A 34 3.00 1.31 8.98
C TRP A 34 2.95 0.95 10.46
N LEU A 35 2.09 0.04 10.80
CA LEU A 35 2.04 -0.58 12.12
C LEU A 35 2.29 -2.08 11.94
N VAL A 36 3.38 -2.55 12.51
CA VAL A 36 3.82 -3.94 12.42
C VAL A 36 3.82 -4.54 13.81
N ASP A 37 3.17 -5.65 13.98
CA ASP A 37 3.21 -6.47 15.17
C ASP A 37 3.46 -7.94 14.82
N ASP A 38 3.39 -8.84 15.79
CA ASP A 38 3.67 -10.27 15.58
C ASP A 38 2.65 -10.97 14.67
N GLU A 39 1.48 -10.39 14.47
CA GLU A 39 0.38 -11.02 13.75
C GLU A 39 0.13 -10.40 12.38
N LYS A 40 0.36 -9.09 12.23
CA LYS A 40 -0.03 -8.37 11.01
C LYS A 40 0.81 -7.14 10.73
N ILE A 41 0.72 -6.72 9.48
CA ILE A 41 1.18 -5.41 9.03
C ILE A 41 -0.06 -4.60 8.62
N SER A 42 -0.23 -3.42 9.22
CA SER A 42 -1.25 -2.45 8.81
C SER A 42 -0.58 -1.29 8.09
N ILE A 43 -1.14 -0.89 6.96
CA ILE A 43 -0.68 0.26 6.20
C ILE A 43 -1.86 1.21 6.03
N LYS A 44 -1.69 2.46 6.45
CA LYS A 44 -2.68 3.51 6.29
C LYS A 44 -2.10 4.65 5.47
N ASP A 45 -2.84 5.07 4.47
CA ASP A 45 -2.53 6.26 3.67
C ASP A 45 -3.55 7.37 3.96
N LYS A 46 -3.06 8.59 4.07
CA LYS A 46 -3.88 9.78 4.19
C LYS A 46 -3.35 10.89 3.29
N VAL A 47 -4.23 11.48 2.54
CA VAL A 47 -3.95 12.67 1.73
C VAL A 47 -4.79 13.81 2.24
N THR A 48 -4.15 14.93 2.57
CA THR A 48 -4.80 16.19 2.99
C THR A 48 -4.61 17.24 1.92
N GLY A 49 -5.37 18.33 2.02
CA GLY A 49 -5.38 19.39 1.01
C GLY A 49 -6.55 19.22 0.04
N ILE A 50 -6.51 19.94 -1.07
CA ILE A 50 -7.54 19.90 -2.09
C ILE A 50 -7.04 19.01 -3.24
N PHE A 51 -7.77 17.98 -3.57
CA PHE A 51 -7.45 17.06 -4.67
C PHE A 51 -8.73 16.40 -5.19
N SER A 52 -8.74 15.95 -6.43
CA SER A 52 -9.89 15.28 -7.04
C SER A 52 -9.93 13.78 -6.74
N CYS A 53 -8.79 13.12 -6.79
CA CYS A 53 -8.66 11.69 -6.49
C CYS A 53 -7.23 11.38 -6.03
N ALA A 54 -7.10 10.30 -5.27
CA ALA A 54 -5.82 9.73 -4.87
C ALA A 54 -5.92 8.21 -4.86
N THR A 55 -4.86 7.56 -5.33
CA THR A 55 -4.78 6.11 -5.42
C THR A 55 -3.50 5.63 -4.75
N SER A 56 -3.63 4.69 -3.83
CA SER A 56 -2.50 3.96 -3.25
C SER A 56 -2.20 2.72 -4.09
N ARG A 57 -0.93 2.46 -4.36
CA ARG A 57 -0.49 1.32 -5.16
C ARG A 57 0.41 0.40 -4.35
N LEU A 58 0.03 -0.87 -4.32
CA LEU A 58 0.83 -1.94 -3.77
C LEU A 58 1.29 -2.83 -4.93
N ILE A 59 2.52 -2.59 -5.37
CA ILE A 59 3.12 -3.34 -6.47
C ILE A 59 3.69 -4.63 -5.91
N LEU A 60 3.25 -5.77 -6.45
CA LEU A 60 3.69 -7.08 -6.00
C LEU A 60 4.97 -7.50 -6.74
N HIS A 61 5.76 -8.36 -6.11
CA HIS A 61 6.86 -9.03 -6.79
C HIS A 61 6.30 -9.95 -7.90
N ALA A 62 7.03 -10.10 -9.00
CA ALA A 62 6.59 -10.88 -10.15
C ALA A 62 6.25 -12.35 -9.83
N ASP A 63 6.92 -12.91 -8.81
CA ASP A 63 6.71 -14.31 -8.39
C ASP A 63 5.54 -14.48 -7.40
N VAL A 64 4.88 -13.41 -7.01
CA VAL A 64 3.72 -13.45 -6.13
C VAL A 64 2.46 -13.56 -6.96
N MET A 65 1.70 -14.64 -6.75
CA MET A 65 0.39 -14.81 -7.36
C MET A 65 -0.67 -14.18 -6.47
N ILE A 66 -1.66 -13.54 -7.10
CA ILE A 66 -2.79 -12.94 -6.42
C ILE A 66 -4.07 -13.70 -6.76
N ARG A 67 -4.87 -13.98 -5.73
CA ARG A 67 -6.20 -14.55 -5.87
C ARG A 67 -7.21 -13.65 -5.16
N LYS A 68 -8.16 -13.14 -5.90
CA LYS A 68 -9.26 -12.36 -5.34
C LYS A 68 -10.28 -13.29 -4.68
N VAL A 69 -10.57 -13.07 -3.41
CA VAL A 69 -11.61 -13.77 -2.66
C VAL A 69 -12.94 -13.02 -2.75
N ASP A 70 -12.90 -11.72 -2.49
CA ASP A 70 -14.03 -10.80 -2.61
C ASP A 70 -13.53 -9.40 -2.99
N ALA A 71 -14.39 -8.40 -2.93
CA ALA A 71 -14.04 -7.03 -3.32
C ALA A 71 -12.93 -6.40 -2.46
N GLN A 72 -12.69 -6.92 -1.25
CA GLN A 72 -11.76 -6.34 -0.27
C GLN A 72 -10.70 -7.32 0.22
N THR A 73 -10.77 -8.59 -0.18
CA THR A 73 -9.89 -9.64 0.34
C THR A 73 -9.16 -10.34 -0.78
N PHE A 74 -7.85 -10.43 -0.64
CA PHE A 74 -6.93 -11.04 -1.61
C PHE A 74 -6.00 -12.01 -0.90
N ILE A 75 -5.76 -13.17 -1.51
CA ILE A 75 -4.73 -14.11 -1.06
C ILE A 75 -3.51 -13.90 -1.95
N LEU A 76 -2.38 -13.64 -1.31
CA LEU A 76 -1.08 -13.51 -1.94
C LEU A 76 -0.31 -14.80 -1.72
N VAL A 77 0.09 -15.44 -2.81
CA VAL A 77 0.85 -16.69 -2.77
C VAL A 77 2.27 -16.41 -3.24
N ALA A 78 3.20 -16.46 -2.29
CA ALA A 78 4.62 -16.33 -2.57
C ALA A 78 5.24 -17.67 -3.00
N PRO A 79 6.45 -17.68 -3.58
CA PRO A 79 7.21 -18.91 -3.78
C PRO A 79 7.31 -19.71 -2.49
N ASN A 80 7.36 -21.02 -2.58
CA ASN A 80 7.33 -21.99 -1.46
C ASN A 80 5.96 -22.13 -0.77
N ASN A 81 4.89 -21.73 -1.45
CA ASN A 81 3.50 -21.83 -0.95
C ASN A 81 3.24 -21.03 0.34
N ILE A 82 4.05 -20.04 0.63
CA ILE A 82 3.74 -19.08 1.70
C ILE A 82 2.57 -18.23 1.24
N THR A 83 1.52 -18.21 2.03
CA THR A 83 0.31 -17.43 1.75
C THR A 83 0.12 -16.33 2.78
N LEU A 84 -0.27 -15.16 2.30
CA LEU A 84 -0.66 -14.02 3.11
C LEU A 84 -2.05 -13.57 2.69
N THR A 85 -2.83 -13.12 3.63
CA THR A 85 -4.12 -12.49 3.35
C THR A 85 -3.97 -10.98 3.41
N LEU A 86 -4.30 -10.30 2.32
CA LEU A 86 -4.40 -8.85 2.26
C LEU A 86 -5.87 -8.47 2.29
N ARG A 87 -6.25 -7.67 3.28
CA ARG A 87 -7.60 -7.15 3.43
C ARG A 87 -7.60 -5.63 3.35
N VAL A 88 -8.41 -5.08 2.46
CA VAL A 88 -8.64 -3.63 2.37
C VAL A 88 -9.71 -3.26 3.40
N VAL A 89 -9.32 -2.52 4.41
CA VAL A 89 -10.21 -2.07 5.49
C VAL A 89 -10.97 -0.81 5.10
N CYS A 90 -10.30 0.08 4.37
CA CYS A 90 -10.88 1.32 3.86
C CYS A 90 -10.33 1.59 2.46
N GLY A 91 -11.18 1.98 1.54
CA GLY A 91 -10.84 2.24 0.14
C GLY A 91 -11.48 1.26 -0.82
N ALA A 92 -11.38 1.53 -2.11
CA ALA A 92 -11.88 0.68 -3.18
C ALA A 92 -10.72 0.05 -3.94
N ALA A 93 -10.60 -1.27 -3.88
CA ALA A 93 -9.49 -2.02 -4.43
C ALA A 93 -9.76 -2.58 -5.81
N THR A 94 -8.75 -2.51 -6.68
CA THR A 94 -8.74 -3.11 -8.02
C THR A 94 -7.38 -3.75 -8.27
N VAL A 95 -7.35 -4.93 -8.87
CA VAL A 95 -6.11 -5.57 -9.33
C VAL A 95 -5.87 -5.19 -10.78
N VAL A 96 -4.69 -4.68 -11.06
CA VAL A 96 -4.28 -4.28 -12.41
C VAL A 96 -2.92 -4.90 -12.76
N GLY A 97 -2.67 -5.06 -14.06
CA GLY A 97 -1.34 -5.40 -14.55
C GLY A 97 -0.37 -4.24 -14.34
N TRP A 98 0.88 -4.56 -14.01
CA TRP A 98 1.94 -3.58 -13.79
C TRP A 98 3.27 -4.09 -14.33
N GLN A 99 4.22 -3.19 -14.50
CA GLN A 99 5.59 -3.56 -14.86
C GLN A 99 6.54 -3.10 -13.76
N HIS A 100 7.47 -3.95 -13.40
CA HIS A 100 8.45 -3.71 -12.36
C HIS A 100 9.86 -4.02 -12.87
N THR A 101 10.82 -3.24 -12.42
CA THR A 101 12.24 -3.42 -12.73
C THR A 101 12.98 -3.94 -11.50
N THR A 102 13.42 -5.19 -11.54
CA THR A 102 14.30 -5.77 -10.53
C THR A 102 15.76 -5.66 -10.92
N ILE A 103 16.03 -5.58 -12.23
CA ILE A 103 17.37 -5.41 -12.82
C ILE A 103 17.31 -4.19 -13.74
N PHE A 104 18.31 -3.34 -13.67
CA PHE A 104 18.41 -2.14 -14.50
C PHE A 104 18.20 -2.45 -16.00
N GLY A 105 17.31 -1.72 -16.63
CA GLY A 105 16.98 -1.86 -18.06
C GLY A 105 16.10 -3.04 -18.42
N ARG A 106 15.59 -3.81 -17.44
CA ARG A 106 14.69 -4.94 -17.67
C ARG A 106 13.35 -4.76 -16.98
N LEU A 107 12.26 -4.79 -17.75
CA LEU A 107 10.90 -4.76 -17.22
C LEU A 107 10.35 -6.19 -17.08
N THR A 108 9.70 -6.45 -15.96
CA THR A 108 9.03 -7.71 -15.68
C THR A 108 7.55 -7.44 -15.39
N ASP A 109 6.67 -8.22 -15.99
CA ASP A 109 5.23 -8.11 -15.74
C ASP A 109 4.90 -8.61 -14.33
N THR A 110 4.06 -7.86 -13.64
CA THR A 110 3.57 -8.19 -12.30
C THR A 110 2.14 -7.69 -12.14
N SER A 111 1.61 -7.82 -10.94
CA SER A 111 0.31 -7.28 -10.55
C SER A 111 0.47 -6.15 -9.54
N CYS A 112 -0.47 -5.24 -9.58
CA CYS A 112 -0.58 -4.14 -8.63
C CYS A 112 -1.99 -4.12 -8.04
N ILE A 113 -2.09 -3.93 -6.73
CA ILE A 113 -3.37 -3.62 -6.08
C ILE A 113 -3.46 -2.12 -6.00
N GLU A 114 -4.38 -1.55 -6.75
CA GLU A 114 -4.72 -0.13 -6.69
C GLU A 114 -5.88 0.07 -5.73
N ILE A 115 -5.74 1.01 -4.80
CA ILE A 115 -6.75 1.33 -3.81
C ILE A 115 -7.08 2.80 -3.91
N ASP A 116 -8.28 3.11 -4.37
CA ASP A 116 -8.78 4.48 -4.39
C ASP A 116 -9.14 4.92 -2.98
N LEU A 117 -8.60 6.05 -2.59
CA LEU A 117 -8.85 6.61 -1.27
C LEU A 117 -10.28 7.13 -1.18
N VAL A 118 -10.92 6.85 -0.04
CA VAL A 118 -12.25 7.36 0.30
C VAL A 118 -12.08 8.45 1.36
N ASN A 119 -12.59 9.65 1.07
CA ASN A 119 -12.39 10.84 1.93
C ASN A 119 -10.91 11.10 2.26
N GLY A 120 -10.03 10.85 1.30
CA GLY A 120 -8.59 11.06 1.47
C GLY A 120 -7.87 9.98 2.28
N GLU A 121 -8.50 8.85 2.55
CA GLU A 121 -7.91 7.78 3.36
C GLU A 121 -8.07 6.41 2.71
N CYS A 122 -7.08 5.55 2.89
CA CYS A 122 -7.23 4.11 2.70
C CYS A 122 -6.40 3.34 3.74
N SER A 123 -6.77 2.10 3.98
CA SER A 123 -6.01 1.22 4.86
C SER A 123 -6.11 -0.24 4.45
N VAL A 124 -5.03 -0.96 4.65
CA VAL A 124 -4.93 -2.39 4.40
C VAL A 124 -4.30 -3.09 5.60
N GLU A 125 -4.65 -4.36 5.77
CA GLU A 125 -4.01 -5.27 6.71
C GLU A 125 -3.48 -6.48 5.94
N ILE A 126 -2.26 -6.91 6.28
CA ILE A 126 -1.62 -8.11 5.73
C ILE A 126 -1.36 -9.06 6.90
N ILE A 127 -1.94 -10.23 6.82
CA ILE A 127 -1.93 -11.25 7.86
C ILE A 127 -1.32 -12.55 7.32
#